data_cbe531bba5199f2c5ea4859be61eb4eb
#
_entry.id   cbe531bba5199f2c5ea4859be61eb4eb
#
_cell.length_a   1.000
_cell.length_b   1.000
_cell.length_c   1.000
_cell.angle_alpha   90.00
_cell.angle_beta   90.00
_cell.angle_gamma   90.00
#
_symmetry.space_group_name_H-M   'P 1'
#
loop_
_entity.id
_entity.type
_entity.pdbx_description
1 polymer ?
#
loop_
_entity_poly.entity_id
_entity_poly.type
_entity_poly.pdbx_seq_one_letter_code
_entity_poly.pdbx_strand_id
1 'polypeptide(L)'
;MSKYLAKIGLEMHCEVSETNSKVFSSAKNEYSQIPNSNIRPYDMAFPGVLPVVNKEAVKMALKISMVTNCSQPEYMYFERKNYYYPDMPKNYQITQETKPIPVGIYGHVEYECNGEEKSVRINNFHLEEDAASLDHLFDTSTIDYNRAAVPLMELVTEPDFHSADEAVAFLEHMRRVYQYLDISEADSKKGHLRCDVNVSIMDADKDENDPKNWGTKVEMKNVNSFGGVRDAINYEIKRQSHLKDNGEYDKVVQETRRWDEESGTTISMRSKVDAVDYKYFVEPNIPKFKLSKEWLDEIRESIPMLAYDRKKKYMNEYGLSEYDSNILVKERPISDYFEKAVEIGCDVKQAANWINGMILSYLNTNEISIKDFSMTEEDLKELIDLIESKTISSKQGKDVFYKCLEDKKSPKQVVKDEGMMQITDSSEIESVIDEVIEENLTQAKTYDPTNPRILDFFVGQVMKKTRGKANPAMSREMLAKKLEELVK
;
A
#
# COMPACT_ATOMS: atom_id res chain seq x y z
N MET A 1 -14.28 -31.19 -1.09
CA MET A 1 -14.24 -30.17 -2.18
C MET A 1 -15.58 -29.49 -2.24
N SER A 2 -15.65 -28.20 -2.51
CA SER A 2 -16.93 -27.49 -2.69
C SER A 2 -17.68 -28.08 -3.90
N LYS A 3 -19.00 -28.18 -3.80
CA LYS A 3 -19.88 -28.63 -4.90
C LYS A 3 -19.89 -27.61 -6.06
N TYR A 4 -19.68 -26.36 -5.74
CA TYR A 4 -19.68 -25.23 -6.68
C TYR A 4 -18.36 -24.49 -6.67
N LEU A 5 -17.98 -23.98 -7.83
CA LEU A 5 -16.87 -23.06 -8.04
C LEU A 5 -17.44 -21.65 -8.26
N ALA A 6 -16.95 -20.67 -7.53
CA ALA A 6 -17.30 -19.29 -7.78
C ALA A 6 -16.49 -18.72 -8.97
N LYS A 7 -17.14 -17.90 -9.78
CA LYS A 7 -16.53 -17.08 -10.83
C LYS A 7 -16.81 -15.64 -10.50
N ILE A 8 -15.76 -14.92 -10.12
CA ILE A 8 -15.84 -13.55 -9.62
C ILE A 8 -15.00 -12.65 -10.51
N GLY A 9 -15.58 -11.54 -10.95
CA GLY A 9 -14.89 -10.47 -11.66
C GLY A 9 -15.05 -9.16 -10.92
N LEU A 10 -14.08 -8.26 -11.04
CA LEU A 10 -14.05 -6.96 -10.40
C LEU A 10 -14.04 -5.85 -11.45
N GLU A 11 -14.74 -4.78 -11.14
CA GLU A 11 -14.70 -3.50 -11.84
C GLU A 11 -14.28 -2.44 -10.82
N MET A 12 -13.01 -2.05 -10.88
CA MET A 12 -12.39 -1.23 -9.88
C MET A 12 -12.19 0.18 -10.42
N HIS A 13 -12.69 1.18 -9.67
CA HIS A 13 -12.54 2.59 -9.98
C HIS A 13 -11.58 3.24 -9.01
N CYS A 14 -10.61 4.00 -9.52
CA CYS A 14 -9.68 4.77 -8.71
C CYS A 14 -9.64 6.23 -9.16
N GLU A 15 -10.00 7.14 -8.26
CA GLU A 15 -9.83 8.57 -8.48
C GLU A 15 -8.34 8.93 -8.45
N VAL A 16 -7.87 9.68 -9.44
CA VAL A 16 -6.51 10.19 -9.49
C VAL A 16 -6.45 11.48 -8.69
N SER A 17 -5.76 11.47 -7.57
CA SER A 17 -5.64 12.65 -6.68
C SER A 17 -4.42 13.52 -6.96
N GLU A 18 -3.42 13.00 -7.67
CA GLU A 18 -2.09 13.61 -7.78
C GLU A 18 -1.90 14.45 -9.06
N THR A 19 -2.98 14.96 -9.66
CA THR A 19 -2.90 15.91 -10.77
C THR A 19 -3.28 17.32 -10.33
N ASN A 20 -2.64 18.35 -10.92
CA ASN A 20 -2.93 19.75 -10.60
C ASN A 20 -4.30 20.21 -11.11
N SER A 21 -4.84 19.53 -12.12
CA SER A 21 -6.15 19.84 -12.70
C SER A 21 -6.92 18.56 -13.02
N LYS A 22 -8.22 18.70 -13.20
CA LYS A 22 -9.11 17.63 -13.62
C LYS A 22 -8.76 17.11 -15.02
N VAL A 23 -9.37 15.99 -15.45
CA VAL A 23 -8.96 15.30 -16.69
C VAL A 23 -9.28 16.10 -17.96
N PHE A 24 -10.44 16.77 -18.02
CA PHE A 24 -10.89 17.54 -19.19
C PHE A 24 -11.17 19.00 -18.89
N SER A 25 -10.88 19.47 -17.66
CA SER A 25 -11.11 20.81 -17.16
C SER A 25 -9.87 21.39 -16.52
N SER A 26 -9.70 22.71 -16.61
CA SER A 26 -8.64 23.44 -15.89
C SER A 26 -8.98 23.73 -14.43
N ALA A 27 -10.09 23.24 -13.92
CA ALA A 27 -10.38 23.30 -12.48
C ALA A 27 -9.34 22.51 -11.69
N LYS A 28 -9.05 22.95 -10.48
CA LYS A 28 -8.12 22.24 -9.60
C LYS A 28 -8.65 20.86 -9.24
N ASN A 29 -7.76 19.88 -9.20
CA ASN A 29 -8.03 18.55 -8.69
C ASN A 29 -7.55 18.44 -7.24
N GLU A 30 -8.30 19.02 -6.35
CA GLU A 30 -8.01 19.00 -4.90
C GLU A 30 -9.31 18.85 -4.11
N TYR A 31 -9.23 18.18 -2.96
CA TYR A 31 -10.37 18.09 -2.06
C TYR A 31 -10.74 19.47 -1.49
N SER A 32 -12.04 19.78 -1.45
CA SER A 32 -12.56 20.95 -0.78
C SER A 32 -13.83 20.62 0.01
N GLN A 33 -13.92 21.14 1.22
CA GLN A 33 -15.14 21.05 2.03
C GLN A 33 -16.22 22.04 1.59
N ILE A 34 -15.87 23.02 0.74
CA ILE A 34 -16.81 24.01 0.23
C ILE A 34 -17.39 23.48 -1.09
N PRO A 35 -18.69 23.14 -1.13
CA PRO A 35 -19.31 22.66 -2.35
C PRO A 35 -19.15 23.65 -3.51
N ASN A 36 -18.92 23.12 -4.70
CA ASN A 36 -18.80 23.88 -5.95
C ASN A 36 -17.71 24.98 -5.95
N SER A 37 -16.62 24.80 -5.18
CA SER A 37 -15.50 25.75 -5.12
C SER A 37 -14.42 25.46 -6.17
N ASN A 38 -14.20 24.18 -6.51
CA ASN A 38 -13.20 23.73 -7.49
C ASN A 38 -13.86 23.41 -8.85
N ILE A 39 -14.51 24.40 -9.44
CA ILE A 39 -15.26 24.26 -10.68
C ILE A 39 -14.86 25.31 -11.72
N ARG A 40 -15.07 24.97 -12.98
CA ARG A 40 -14.95 25.83 -14.16
C ARG A 40 -16.21 25.67 -15.00
N PRO A 41 -16.47 26.53 -15.99
CA PRO A 41 -17.64 26.43 -16.85
C PRO A 41 -17.79 25.05 -17.53
N TYR A 42 -16.69 24.35 -17.81
CA TYR A 42 -16.73 22.97 -18.33
C TYR A 42 -17.41 22.00 -17.37
N ASP A 43 -17.06 22.04 -16.08
CA ASP A 43 -17.60 21.11 -15.07
C ASP A 43 -19.10 21.25 -14.87
N MET A 44 -19.66 22.39 -15.27
CA MET A 44 -21.09 22.73 -15.22
C MET A 44 -21.76 22.66 -16.61
N ALA A 45 -21.05 22.17 -17.61
CA ALA A 45 -21.53 22.05 -18.98
C ALA A 45 -22.06 23.36 -19.60
N PHE A 46 -21.42 24.50 -19.35
CA PHE A 46 -21.84 25.77 -19.95
C PHE A 46 -21.75 25.69 -21.49
N PRO A 47 -22.70 26.29 -22.22
CA PRO A 47 -22.68 26.29 -23.66
C PRO A 47 -21.38 26.88 -24.22
N GLY A 48 -20.78 26.20 -25.20
CA GLY A 48 -19.58 26.66 -25.90
C GLY A 48 -18.25 26.27 -25.26
N VAL A 49 -18.25 25.59 -24.11
CA VAL A 49 -17.00 25.06 -23.52
C VAL A 49 -16.62 23.73 -24.15
N LEU A 50 -15.30 23.49 -24.25
CA LEU A 50 -14.74 22.28 -24.86
C LEU A 50 -13.79 21.58 -23.87
N PRO A 51 -13.70 20.24 -23.93
CA PRO A 51 -12.76 19.47 -23.11
C PRO A 51 -11.32 19.72 -23.56
N VAL A 52 -10.39 19.75 -22.57
CA VAL A 52 -8.95 19.80 -22.82
C VAL A 52 -8.29 18.70 -21.98
N VAL A 53 -7.65 17.74 -22.64
CA VAL A 53 -7.08 16.56 -21.99
C VAL A 53 -5.88 16.93 -21.13
N ASN A 54 -5.87 16.47 -19.88
CA ASN A 54 -4.74 16.60 -18.99
C ASN A 54 -3.69 15.52 -19.32
N LYS A 55 -2.51 15.96 -19.78
CA LYS A 55 -1.41 15.08 -20.17
C LYS A 55 -0.90 14.22 -18.99
N GLU A 56 -0.89 14.76 -17.77
CA GLU A 56 -0.41 14.03 -16.61
C GLU A 56 -1.37 12.90 -16.22
N ALA A 57 -2.69 13.12 -16.32
CA ALA A 57 -3.67 12.06 -16.11
C ALA A 57 -3.49 10.91 -17.13
N VAL A 58 -3.22 11.24 -18.39
CA VAL A 58 -2.91 10.24 -19.43
C VAL A 58 -1.62 9.48 -19.11
N LYS A 59 -0.56 10.18 -18.67
CA LYS A 59 0.70 9.56 -18.26
C LYS A 59 0.51 8.58 -17.09
N MET A 60 -0.27 8.96 -16.10
CA MET A 60 -0.62 8.10 -14.96
C MET A 60 -1.41 6.87 -15.40
N ALA A 61 -2.38 7.03 -16.31
CA ALA A 61 -3.13 5.91 -16.89
C ALA A 61 -2.22 4.95 -17.66
N LEU A 62 -1.27 5.47 -18.44
CA LEU A 62 -0.28 4.66 -19.16
C LEU A 62 0.63 3.88 -18.18
N LYS A 63 1.03 4.47 -17.05
CA LYS A 63 1.79 3.73 -16.02
C LYS A 63 1.01 2.52 -15.51
N ILE A 64 -0.27 2.68 -15.18
CA ILE A 64 -1.10 1.53 -14.74
C ILE A 64 -1.24 0.51 -15.86
N SER A 65 -1.53 0.93 -17.09
CA SER A 65 -1.61 0.03 -18.23
C SER A 65 -0.33 -0.81 -18.42
N MET A 66 0.85 -0.21 -18.19
CA MET A 66 2.14 -0.90 -18.28
C MET A 66 2.36 -1.88 -17.12
N VAL A 67 2.09 -1.50 -15.88
CA VAL A 67 2.31 -2.37 -14.71
C VAL A 67 1.27 -3.49 -14.58
N THR A 68 0.14 -3.35 -15.25
CA THR A 68 -0.87 -4.41 -15.38
C THR A 68 -0.66 -5.25 -16.64
N ASN A 69 0.48 -5.10 -17.32
CA ASN A 69 0.86 -5.83 -18.53
C ASN A 69 -0.17 -5.73 -19.65
N CYS A 70 -0.94 -4.65 -19.70
CA CYS A 70 -1.89 -4.39 -20.77
C CYS A 70 -1.20 -3.95 -22.06
N SER A 71 -1.79 -4.28 -23.21
CA SER A 71 -1.39 -3.75 -24.50
C SER A 71 -1.92 -2.33 -24.67
N GLN A 72 -1.05 -1.37 -24.99
CA GLN A 72 -1.42 0.02 -25.26
C GLN A 72 -1.81 0.22 -26.72
N PRO A 73 -2.79 1.11 -27.03
CA PRO A 73 -3.16 1.42 -28.41
C PRO A 73 -2.08 2.29 -29.09
N GLU A 74 -1.97 2.23 -30.41
CA GLU A 74 -1.09 3.14 -31.17
C GLU A 74 -1.59 4.60 -31.10
N TYR A 75 -2.91 4.78 -31.18
CA TYR A 75 -3.58 6.08 -31.06
C TYR A 75 -4.55 6.06 -29.90
N MET A 76 -4.42 7.03 -29.02
CA MET A 76 -5.35 7.25 -27.94
C MET A 76 -6.43 8.25 -28.32
N TYR A 77 -7.65 7.98 -27.93
CA TYR A 77 -8.80 8.86 -28.09
C TYR A 77 -9.90 8.48 -27.10
N PHE A 78 -10.97 9.24 -27.07
CA PHE A 78 -12.05 9.11 -26.10
C PHE A 78 -13.40 8.97 -26.79
N GLU A 79 -14.37 8.46 -26.07
CA GLU A 79 -15.76 8.31 -26.48
C GLU A 79 -16.69 9.06 -25.56
N ARG A 80 -17.91 9.30 -26.02
CA ARG A 80 -19.03 9.72 -25.19
C ARG A 80 -19.89 8.52 -24.84
N LYS A 81 -20.11 8.31 -23.53
CA LYS A 81 -21.10 7.43 -22.93
C LYS A 81 -22.33 8.28 -22.63
N ASN A 82 -23.36 8.18 -23.47
CA ASN A 82 -24.51 9.07 -23.37
C ASN A 82 -25.52 8.53 -22.38
N TYR A 83 -25.77 9.29 -21.32
CA TYR A 83 -26.84 9.01 -20.36
C TYR A 83 -27.28 10.32 -19.68
N TYR A 84 -28.53 10.32 -19.24
CA TYR A 84 -29.15 11.49 -18.62
C TYR A 84 -29.27 11.27 -17.13
N TYR A 85 -28.45 11.99 -16.34
CA TYR A 85 -28.52 11.99 -14.88
C TYR A 85 -28.05 13.33 -14.31
N PRO A 86 -28.61 13.80 -13.17
CA PRO A 86 -28.31 15.13 -12.63
C PRO A 86 -26.85 15.41 -12.31
N ASP A 87 -26.08 14.39 -11.92
CA ASP A 87 -24.65 14.48 -11.58
C ASP A 87 -23.73 14.51 -12.82
N MET A 88 -24.30 14.33 -14.02
CA MET A 88 -23.59 14.44 -15.29
C MET A 88 -24.18 15.56 -16.15
N PRO A 89 -23.78 16.82 -15.91
CA PRO A 89 -24.44 18.00 -16.48
C PRO A 89 -24.37 18.08 -18.01
N LYS A 90 -23.38 17.44 -18.64
CA LYS A 90 -23.25 17.36 -20.12
C LYS A 90 -24.20 16.34 -20.76
N ASN A 91 -24.88 15.50 -19.97
CA ASN A 91 -25.67 14.35 -20.40
C ASN A 91 -24.84 13.26 -21.11
N TYR A 92 -23.53 13.28 -20.93
CA TYR A 92 -22.60 12.23 -21.35
C TYR A 92 -21.34 12.28 -20.49
N GLN A 93 -20.72 11.13 -20.32
CA GLN A 93 -19.40 10.97 -19.73
C GLN A 93 -18.37 10.76 -20.83
N ILE A 94 -17.21 11.40 -20.73
CA ILE A 94 -16.07 11.09 -21.60
C ILE A 94 -15.31 9.92 -20.98
N THR A 95 -15.17 8.85 -21.77
CA THR A 95 -14.60 7.56 -21.36
C THR A 95 -13.88 6.87 -22.51
N GLN A 96 -13.47 5.59 -22.34
CA GLN A 96 -12.78 4.76 -23.31
C GLN A 96 -13.28 3.31 -23.26
N GLU A 97 -14.57 3.07 -23.40
CA GLU A 97 -15.21 1.77 -23.15
C GLU A 97 -15.06 0.77 -24.31
N THR A 98 -15.24 1.22 -25.56
CA THR A 98 -15.29 0.33 -26.73
C THR A 98 -13.90 -0.08 -27.19
N LYS A 99 -13.61 -1.38 -27.23
CA LYS A 99 -12.33 -1.88 -27.75
C LYS A 99 -12.14 -1.55 -29.24
N PRO A 100 -10.94 -1.14 -29.67
CA PRO A 100 -9.65 -1.11 -28.98
C PRO A 100 -9.26 0.25 -28.35
N ILE A 101 -10.22 1.08 -27.99
CA ILE A 101 -10.04 2.46 -27.51
C ILE A 101 -9.38 2.55 -26.11
N PRO A 102 -9.64 1.64 -25.14
CA PRO A 102 -9.06 1.73 -23.82
C PRO A 102 -7.54 1.87 -23.83
N VAL A 103 -7.01 2.64 -22.88
CA VAL A 103 -5.56 2.86 -22.72
C VAL A 103 -4.79 1.58 -22.43
N GLY A 104 -5.47 0.52 -21.99
CA GLY A 104 -4.93 -0.82 -21.82
C GLY A 104 -5.97 -1.91 -22.09
N ILE A 105 -5.57 -2.96 -22.80
CA ILE A 105 -6.41 -4.14 -23.04
C ILE A 105 -5.61 -5.43 -22.87
N TYR A 106 -6.28 -6.50 -22.42
CA TYR A 106 -5.73 -7.87 -22.37
C TYR A 106 -4.44 -7.99 -21.56
N GLY A 107 -4.44 -7.43 -20.34
CA GLY A 107 -3.33 -7.55 -19.41
C GLY A 107 -3.45 -8.71 -18.44
N HIS A 108 -2.53 -8.73 -17.48
CA HIS A 108 -2.60 -9.60 -16.31
C HIS A 108 -1.85 -8.96 -15.13
N VAL A 109 -2.24 -9.34 -13.92
CA VAL A 109 -1.60 -8.91 -12.68
C VAL A 109 -1.30 -10.12 -11.82
N GLU A 110 -0.05 -10.22 -11.38
CA GLU A 110 0.39 -11.19 -10.38
C GLU A 110 0.26 -10.57 -8.99
N TYR A 111 -0.29 -11.31 -8.05
CA TYR A 111 -0.47 -10.89 -6.66
C TYR A 111 -0.37 -12.09 -5.72
N GLU A 112 -0.28 -11.81 -4.43
CA GLU A 112 -0.20 -12.84 -3.41
C GLU A 112 -1.51 -12.93 -2.61
N CYS A 113 -1.98 -14.14 -2.40
CA CYS A 113 -3.12 -14.43 -1.53
C CYS A 113 -2.79 -15.64 -0.64
N ASN A 114 -2.82 -15.43 0.69
CA ASN A 114 -2.55 -16.49 1.68
C ASN A 114 -1.20 -17.21 1.48
N GLY A 115 -0.16 -16.48 1.06
CA GLY A 115 1.18 -17.02 0.82
C GLY A 115 1.33 -17.76 -0.53
N GLU A 116 0.31 -17.75 -1.38
CA GLU A 116 0.34 -18.30 -2.74
C GLU A 116 0.36 -17.18 -3.79
N GLU A 117 1.17 -17.36 -4.82
CA GLU A 117 1.14 -16.49 -6.00
C GLU A 117 -0.10 -16.80 -6.84
N LYS A 118 -0.84 -15.76 -7.17
CA LYS A 118 -2.03 -15.81 -8.02
C LYS A 118 -1.86 -14.86 -9.20
N SER A 119 -2.60 -15.11 -10.26
CA SER A 119 -2.65 -14.24 -11.43
C SER A 119 -4.11 -14.03 -11.82
N VAL A 120 -4.44 -12.79 -12.22
CA VAL A 120 -5.75 -12.44 -12.76
C VAL A 120 -5.57 -11.73 -14.10
N ARG A 121 -6.39 -12.07 -15.08
CA ARG A 121 -6.41 -11.43 -16.39
C ARG A 121 -7.18 -10.12 -16.31
N ILE A 122 -6.64 -9.10 -16.98
CA ILE A 122 -7.29 -7.79 -17.13
C ILE A 122 -7.95 -7.74 -18.49
N ASN A 123 -9.25 -7.50 -18.51
CA ASN A 123 -10.02 -7.35 -19.74
C ASN A 123 -9.73 -6.02 -20.42
N ASN A 124 -9.83 -4.93 -19.65
CA ASN A 124 -9.46 -3.59 -20.11
C ASN A 124 -9.13 -2.70 -18.91
N PHE A 125 -8.44 -1.62 -19.22
CA PHE A 125 -8.13 -0.51 -18.32
C PHE A 125 -8.30 0.81 -19.08
N HIS A 126 -9.08 1.75 -18.54
CA HIS A 126 -9.36 3.00 -19.24
C HIS A 126 -9.39 4.21 -18.31
N LEU A 127 -9.25 5.39 -18.94
CA LEU A 127 -9.29 6.69 -18.30
C LEU A 127 -10.61 7.38 -18.66
N GLU A 128 -11.28 7.89 -17.65
CA GLU A 128 -12.55 8.60 -17.81
C GLU A 128 -12.67 9.79 -16.84
N GLU A 129 -13.77 10.50 -16.87
CA GLU A 129 -14.11 11.54 -15.92
C GLU A 129 -15.13 11.03 -14.89
N ASP A 130 -14.98 11.43 -13.63
CA ASP A 130 -15.99 11.13 -12.60
C ASP A 130 -17.21 12.07 -12.73
N ALA A 131 -18.32 11.62 -12.19
CA ALA A 131 -19.56 12.40 -12.06
C ALA A 131 -19.50 13.31 -10.83
N ALA A 132 -20.41 14.29 -10.75
CA ALA A 132 -20.59 15.10 -9.55
C ALA A 132 -21.07 14.27 -8.36
N SER A 133 -20.91 14.78 -7.14
CA SER A 133 -21.52 14.18 -5.96
C SER A 133 -22.98 14.57 -5.89
N LEU A 134 -23.86 13.60 -5.65
CA LEU A 134 -25.30 13.79 -5.55
C LEU A 134 -25.79 13.25 -4.21
N ASP A 135 -26.32 14.14 -3.36
CA ASP A 135 -26.90 13.78 -2.09
C ASP A 135 -28.43 13.95 -2.15
N HIS A 136 -29.15 12.90 -1.78
CA HIS A 136 -30.59 12.89 -1.69
C HIS A 136 -31.04 13.28 -0.26
N LEU A 137 -31.72 14.41 -0.17
CA LEU A 137 -32.39 14.86 1.04
C LEU A 137 -33.89 14.65 0.83
N PHE A 138 -34.67 14.41 1.85
CA PHE A 138 -36.12 14.10 1.85
C PHE A 138 -36.88 14.35 0.54
N ASP A 139 -37.01 15.61 0.14
CA ASP A 139 -37.78 16.12 -1.03
C ASP A 139 -36.90 16.86 -2.05
N THR A 140 -35.61 16.98 -1.78
CA THR A 140 -34.66 17.71 -2.60
C THR A 140 -33.38 16.89 -2.80
N SER A 141 -32.55 17.27 -3.79
CA SER A 141 -31.23 16.74 -3.98
C SER A 141 -30.24 17.88 -4.11
N THR A 142 -29.06 17.73 -3.53
CA THR A 142 -27.96 18.69 -3.68
C THR A 142 -26.88 18.08 -4.55
N ILE A 143 -26.23 18.92 -5.37
CA ILE A 143 -25.17 18.48 -6.28
C ILE A 143 -23.93 19.31 -5.98
N ASP A 144 -22.82 18.59 -5.76
CA ASP A 144 -21.48 19.18 -5.67
C ASP A 144 -20.65 18.78 -6.89
N TYR A 145 -20.38 19.76 -7.76
CA TYR A 145 -19.58 19.59 -8.98
C TYR A 145 -18.07 19.60 -8.72
N ASN A 146 -17.59 19.67 -7.48
CA ASN A 146 -16.18 19.57 -7.18
C ASN A 146 -15.57 18.25 -7.70
N ARG A 147 -16.35 17.16 -7.66
CA ARG A 147 -15.93 15.86 -8.19
C ARG A 147 -16.11 15.72 -9.71
N ALA A 148 -17.03 16.46 -10.32
CA ALA A 148 -17.24 16.41 -11.77
C ALA A 148 -15.95 16.64 -12.54
N ALA A 149 -15.66 15.78 -13.53
CA ALA A 149 -14.44 15.77 -14.35
C ALA A 149 -13.13 15.47 -13.58
N VAL A 150 -13.18 15.00 -12.35
CA VAL A 150 -12.00 14.40 -11.66
C VAL A 150 -11.53 13.20 -12.49
N PRO A 151 -10.21 13.03 -12.71
CA PRO A 151 -9.73 11.88 -13.46
C PRO A 151 -10.07 10.58 -12.73
N LEU A 152 -10.74 9.67 -13.43
CA LEU A 152 -11.14 8.36 -12.92
C LEU A 152 -10.51 7.27 -13.76
N MET A 153 -9.92 6.30 -13.12
CA MET A 153 -9.36 5.11 -13.76
C MET A 153 -10.24 3.92 -13.45
N GLU A 154 -10.69 3.22 -14.48
CA GLU A 154 -11.46 2.00 -14.34
C GLU A 154 -10.64 0.80 -14.83
N LEU A 155 -10.54 -0.23 -13.99
CA LEU A 155 -9.90 -1.50 -14.30
C LEU A 155 -10.94 -2.62 -14.22
N VAL A 156 -11.10 -3.34 -15.32
CA VAL A 156 -12.03 -4.46 -15.43
C VAL A 156 -11.24 -5.76 -15.53
N THR A 157 -11.48 -6.69 -14.60
CA THR A 157 -10.85 -8.01 -14.64
C THR A 157 -11.69 -9.02 -15.41
N GLU A 158 -11.07 -10.11 -15.86
CA GLU A 158 -11.80 -11.32 -16.18
C GLU A 158 -12.31 -11.98 -14.87
N PRO A 159 -13.31 -12.88 -14.94
CA PRO A 159 -13.86 -13.53 -13.75
C PRO A 159 -12.98 -14.69 -13.26
N ASP A 160 -11.75 -14.38 -12.93
CA ASP A 160 -10.72 -15.36 -12.56
C ASP A 160 -10.57 -15.59 -11.06
N PHE A 161 -11.26 -14.81 -10.21
CA PHE A 161 -11.24 -15.06 -8.77
C PHE A 161 -12.25 -16.13 -8.37
N HIS A 162 -11.86 -16.97 -7.41
CA HIS A 162 -12.66 -18.09 -6.91
C HIS A 162 -13.07 -17.94 -5.45
N SER A 163 -12.58 -16.92 -4.77
CA SER A 163 -12.93 -16.63 -3.38
C SER A 163 -12.95 -15.12 -3.10
N ALA A 164 -13.64 -14.77 -2.01
CA ALA A 164 -13.64 -13.40 -1.51
C ALA A 164 -12.24 -12.96 -1.07
N ASP A 165 -11.43 -13.87 -0.52
CA ASP A 165 -10.07 -13.55 -0.09
C ASP A 165 -9.15 -13.23 -1.27
N GLU A 166 -9.27 -13.95 -2.39
CA GLU A 166 -8.53 -13.62 -3.62
C GLU A 166 -8.91 -12.24 -4.15
N ALA A 167 -10.20 -11.92 -4.21
CA ALA A 167 -10.69 -10.61 -4.65
C ALA A 167 -10.16 -9.47 -3.76
N VAL A 168 -10.22 -9.63 -2.43
CA VAL A 168 -9.72 -8.63 -1.48
C VAL A 168 -8.20 -8.49 -1.55
N ALA A 169 -7.46 -9.59 -1.65
CA ALA A 169 -6.00 -9.56 -1.79
C ALA A 169 -5.58 -8.80 -3.05
N PHE A 170 -6.29 -8.99 -4.17
CA PHE A 170 -6.07 -8.23 -5.40
C PHE A 170 -6.38 -6.74 -5.23
N LEU A 171 -7.49 -6.38 -4.59
CA LEU A 171 -7.83 -4.97 -4.32
C LEU A 171 -6.76 -4.28 -3.44
N GLU A 172 -6.26 -4.97 -2.42
CA GLU A 172 -5.17 -4.47 -1.58
C GLU A 172 -3.85 -4.33 -2.35
N HIS A 173 -3.57 -5.27 -3.24
CA HIS A 173 -2.41 -5.21 -4.15
C HIS A 173 -2.51 -3.98 -5.05
N MET A 174 -3.62 -3.79 -5.76
CA MET A 174 -3.83 -2.65 -6.65
C MET A 174 -3.84 -1.31 -5.92
N ARG A 175 -4.41 -1.24 -4.71
CA ARG A 175 -4.31 -0.05 -3.86
C ARG A 175 -2.85 0.37 -3.65
N ARG A 176 -1.96 -0.57 -3.32
CA ARG A 176 -0.53 -0.30 -3.18
C ARG A 176 0.11 0.13 -4.51
N VAL A 177 -0.29 -0.46 -5.63
CA VAL A 177 0.19 -0.05 -6.96
C VAL A 177 -0.11 1.41 -7.21
N TYR A 178 -1.36 1.87 -6.98
CA TYR A 178 -1.72 3.28 -7.13
C TYR A 178 -0.92 4.21 -6.21
N GLN A 179 -0.71 3.81 -4.96
CA GLN A 179 0.09 4.58 -3.99
C GLN A 179 1.59 4.64 -4.37
N TYR A 180 2.17 3.52 -4.79
CA TYR A 180 3.58 3.45 -5.21
C TYR A 180 3.89 4.25 -6.47
N LEU A 181 2.91 4.42 -7.34
CA LEU A 181 3.03 5.22 -8.57
C LEU A 181 2.73 6.71 -8.36
N ASP A 182 2.43 7.13 -7.13
CA ASP A 182 2.00 8.49 -6.78
C ASP A 182 0.81 8.93 -7.67
N ILE A 183 -0.21 8.08 -7.80
CA ILE A 183 -1.41 8.34 -8.60
C ILE A 183 -2.59 8.74 -7.71
N SER A 184 -2.73 8.04 -6.58
CA SER A 184 -3.82 8.23 -5.65
C SER A 184 -3.44 7.79 -4.24
N GLU A 185 -4.00 8.44 -3.23
CA GLU A 185 -4.00 7.89 -1.87
C GLU A 185 -4.75 6.56 -1.80
N ALA A 186 -5.64 6.29 -2.76
CA ALA A 186 -6.46 5.09 -2.87
C ALA A 186 -7.18 4.74 -1.55
N ASP A 187 -7.66 5.76 -0.86
CA ASP A 187 -8.41 5.62 0.40
C ASP A 187 -9.89 5.35 0.10
N SER A 188 -10.35 4.14 0.40
CA SER A 188 -11.75 3.74 0.19
C SER A 188 -12.72 4.52 1.08
N LYS A 189 -12.29 4.99 2.28
CA LYS A 189 -13.13 5.80 3.16
C LYS A 189 -13.38 7.20 2.62
N LYS A 190 -12.43 7.74 1.84
CA LYS A 190 -12.58 9.00 1.13
C LYS A 190 -13.29 8.84 -0.23
N GLY A 191 -13.60 7.61 -0.64
CA GLY A 191 -14.20 7.30 -1.93
C GLY A 191 -13.22 7.27 -3.11
N HIS A 192 -11.90 7.39 -2.85
CA HIS A 192 -10.89 7.34 -3.90
C HIS A 192 -10.80 5.99 -4.60
N LEU A 193 -11.18 4.91 -3.91
CA LEU A 193 -11.18 3.55 -4.46
C LEU A 193 -12.55 2.92 -4.21
N ARG A 194 -13.21 2.53 -5.30
CA ARG A 194 -14.52 1.87 -5.34
C ARG A 194 -14.42 0.59 -6.14
N CYS A 195 -15.27 -0.39 -5.83
CA CYS A 195 -15.28 -1.65 -6.53
C CYS A 195 -16.71 -2.17 -6.70
N ASP A 196 -17.09 -2.46 -7.92
CA ASP A 196 -18.26 -3.25 -8.25
C ASP A 196 -17.82 -4.70 -8.46
N VAL A 197 -18.63 -5.63 -7.97
CA VAL A 197 -18.29 -7.06 -7.95
C VAL A 197 -19.30 -7.85 -8.74
N ASN A 198 -18.83 -8.66 -9.65
CA ASN A 198 -19.65 -9.60 -10.42
C ASN A 198 -19.45 -11.02 -9.88
N VAL A 199 -20.51 -11.69 -9.44
CA VAL A 199 -20.45 -13.05 -8.89
C VAL A 199 -21.39 -13.99 -9.64
N SER A 200 -20.88 -15.13 -10.01
CA SER A 200 -21.66 -16.31 -10.41
C SER A 200 -21.06 -17.58 -9.82
N ILE A 201 -21.83 -18.69 -9.85
CA ILE A 201 -21.35 -20.01 -9.46
C ILE A 201 -21.55 -20.99 -10.61
N MET A 202 -20.65 -21.96 -10.71
CA MET A 202 -20.75 -23.08 -11.63
C MET A 202 -20.55 -24.41 -10.91
N ASP A 203 -20.90 -25.52 -11.55
CA ASP A 203 -20.62 -26.85 -10.99
C ASP A 203 -19.10 -27.11 -11.04
N ALA A 204 -18.52 -27.54 -9.92
CA ALA A 204 -17.07 -27.68 -9.78
C ALA A 204 -16.46 -28.82 -10.64
N ASP A 205 -17.29 -29.71 -11.19
CA ASP A 205 -16.88 -30.79 -12.08
C ASP A 205 -16.87 -30.39 -13.57
N LYS A 206 -17.27 -29.17 -13.89
CA LYS A 206 -17.29 -28.63 -15.26
C LYS A 206 -16.01 -27.87 -15.58
N ASP A 207 -15.70 -27.77 -16.88
CA ASP A 207 -14.58 -26.95 -17.35
C ASP A 207 -14.87 -25.46 -17.10
N GLU A 208 -14.07 -24.85 -16.27
CA GLU A 208 -14.20 -23.43 -15.90
C GLU A 208 -13.82 -22.45 -17.04
N ASN A 209 -13.11 -22.93 -18.06
CA ASN A 209 -12.70 -22.12 -19.21
C ASN A 209 -13.77 -22.07 -20.30
N ASP A 210 -14.82 -22.91 -20.20
CA ASP A 210 -15.97 -22.84 -21.13
C ASP A 210 -17.05 -21.93 -20.51
N PRO A 211 -17.28 -20.71 -21.07
CA PRO A 211 -18.30 -19.78 -20.56
C PRO A 211 -19.72 -20.35 -20.52
N LYS A 212 -20.01 -21.42 -21.26
CA LYS A 212 -21.32 -22.10 -21.23
C LYS A 212 -21.60 -22.78 -19.91
N ASN A 213 -20.58 -23.09 -19.15
CA ASN A 213 -20.68 -23.70 -17.82
C ASN A 213 -20.88 -22.66 -16.71
N TRP A 214 -20.66 -21.38 -16.99
CA TRP A 214 -20.80 -20.33 -16.00
C TRP A 214 -22.27 -20.07 -15.67
N GLY A 215 -22.52 -19.79 -14.40
CA GLY A 215 -23.86 -19.45 -13.94
C GLY A 215 -24.26 -18.01 -14.25
N THR A 216 -25.45 -17.64 -13.81
CA THR A 216 -25.98 -16.28 -13.99
C THR A 216 -25.17 -15.28 -13.17
N LYS A 217 -24.65 -14.25 -13.84
CA LYS A 217 -23.89 -13.16 -13.25
C LYS A 217 -24.80 -12.21 -12.47
N VAL A 218 -24.47 -11.94 -11.21
CA VAL A 218 -25.08 -10.92 -10.36
C VAL A 218 -24.03 -9.85 -10.07
N GLU A 219 -24.37 -8.61 -10.32
CA GLU A 219 -23.53 -7.44 -10.07
C GLU A 219 -23.85 -6.86 -8.69
N MET A 220 -22.83 -6.66 -7.85
CA MET A 220 -22.98 -6.01 -6.55
C MET A 220 -22.34 -4.62 -6.59
N LYS A 221 -23.12 -3.62 -6.20
CA LYS A 221 -22.71 -2.21 -6.15
C LYS A 221 -22.74 -1.66 -4.72
N ASN A 222 -22.17 -0.47 -4.56
CA ASN A 222 -22.15 0.28 -3.29
C ASN A 222 -21.42 -0.48 -2.17
N VAL A 223 -20.29 -1.10 -2.49
CA VAL A 223 -19.44 -1.75 -1.50
C VAL A 223 -18.30 -0.80 -1.13
N ASN A 224 -18.38 -0.19 0.05
CA ASN A 224 -17.55 0.94 0.45
C ASN A 224 -16.26 0.54 1.20
N SER A 225 -16.02 -0.75 1.37
CA SER A 225 -14.83 -1.24 2.07
C SER A 225 -14.43 -2.63 1.59
N PHE A 226 -13.17 -2.99 1.73
CA PHE A 226 -12.68 -4.34 1.39
C PHE A 226 -13.30 -5.43 2.27
N GLY A 227 -13.63 -5.10 3.53
CA GLY A 227 -14.43 -5.97 4.38
C GLY A 227 -15.82 -6.22 3.81
N GLY A 228 -16.51 -5.15 3.41
CA GLY A 228 -17.80 -5.24 2.74
C GLY A 228 -17.74 -6.03 1.42
N VAL A 229 -16.67 -5.90 0.63
CA VAL A 229 -16.46 -6.73 -0.57
C VAL A 229 -16.41 -8.21 -0.21
N ARG A 230 -15.63 -8.58 0.82
CA ARG A 230 -15.54 -9.97 1.30
C ARG A 230 -16.90 -10.50 1.71
N ASP A 231 -17.62 -9.73 2.51
CA ASP A 231 -18.90 -10.16 3.07
C ASP A 231 -19.98 -10.29 1.97
N ALA A 232 -20.03 -9.32 1.05
CA ALA A 232 -20.95 -9.33 -0.08
C ALA A 232 -20.71 -10.53 -1.00
N ILE A 233 -19.46 -10.84 -1.35
CA ILE A 233 -19.09 -12.01 -2.17
C ILE A 233 -19.50 -13.31 -1.46
N ASN A 234 -19.14 -13.46 -0.19
CA ASN A 234 -19.46 -14.67 0.57
C ASN A 234 -20.96 -14.88 0.70
N TYR A 235 -21.71 -13.81 0.95
CA TYR A 235 -23.16 -13.85 0.99
C TYR A 235 -23.75 -14.29 -0.35
N GLU A 236 -23.30 -13.70 -1.45
CA GLU A 236 -23.86 -13.96 -2.78
C GLU A 236 -23.55 -15.40 -3.26
N ILE A 237 -22.34 -15.90 -3.02
CA ILE A 237 -21.98 -17.30 -3.27
C ILE A 237 -22.91 -18.23 -2.49
N LYS A 238 -23.15 -17.95 -1.20
CA LYS A 238 -24.02 -18.74 -0.35
C LYS A 238 -25.48 -18.70 -0.84
N ARG A 239 -25.98 -17.52 -1.22
CA ARG A 239 -27.34 -17.33 -1.74
C ARG A 239 -27.55 -18.12 -3.02
N GLN A 240 -26.66 -18.00 -4.00
CA GLN A 240 -26.75 -18.71 -5.28
C GLN A 240 -26.63 -20.23 -5.09
N SER A 241 -25.71 -20.68 -4.23
CA SER A 241 -25.52 -22.09 -3.90
C SER A 241 -26.78 -22.69 -3.26
N HIS A 242 -27.38 -21.97 -2.30
CA HIS A 242 -28.62 -22.43 -1.64
C HIS A 242 -29.80 -22.57 -2.63
N LEU A 243 -29.97 -21.58 -3.51
CA LEU A 243 -31.02 -21.66 -4.54
C LEU A 243 -30.77 -22.82 -5.50
N LYS A 244 -29.51 -23.06 -5.89
CA LYS A 244 -29.16 -24.18 -6.77
C LYS A 244 -29.38 -25.55 -6.11
N ASP A 245 -29.03 -25.68 -4.83
CA ASP A 245 -29.26 -26.91 -4.06
C ASP A 245 -30.75 -27.25 -3.91
N ASN A 246 -31.63 -26.25 -3.84
CA ASN A 246 -33.08 -26.41 -3.74
C ASN A 246 -33.76 -26.58 -5.10
N GLY A 247 -33.02 -26.59 -6.22
CA GLY A 247 -33.61 -26.68 -7.56
C GLY A 247 -34.29 -25.37 -8.01
N GLU A 248 -33.97 -24.26 -7.40
CA GLU A 248 -34.57 -22.93 -7.63
C GLU A 248 -33.58 -21.94 -8.30
N TYR A 249 -32.57 -22.44 -9.03
CA TYR A 249 -31.53 -21.60 -9.61
C TYR A 249 -32.06 -20.63 -10.69
N ASP A 250 -33.23 -20.91 -11.26
CA ASP A 250 -33.97 -20.01 -12.15
C ASP A 250 -34.36 -18.68 -11.48
N LYS A 251 -34.38 -18.61 -10.15
CA LYS A 251 -34.56 -17.36 -9.38
C LYS A 251 -33.31 -16.50 -9.36
N VAL A 252 -32.15 -17.02 -9.73
CA VAL A 252 -30.93 -16.22 -9.94
C VAL A 252 -31.01 -15.59 -11.32
N VAL A 253 -31.38 -14.34 -11.37
CA VAL A 253 -31.49 -13.58 -12.63
C VAL A 253 -30.32 -12.59 -12.74
N GLN A 254 -30.02 -12.16 -13.95
CA GLN A 254 -29.01 -11.13 -14.17
C GLN A 254 -29.56 -9.79 -13.67
N GLU A 255 -29.08 -9.38 -12.51
CA GLU A 255 -29.54 -8.20 -11.79
C GLU A 255 -28.38 -7.45 -11.14
N THR A 256 -28.63 -6.18 -10.79
CA THR A 256 -27.76 -5.39 -9.91
C THR A 256 -28.34 -5.43 -8.49
N ARG A 257 -27.48 -5.75 -7.52
CA ARG A 257 -27.81 -5.78 -6.09
C ARG A 257 -26.91 -4.78 -5.35
N ARG A 258 -27.39 -4.19 -4.26
CA ARG A 258 -26.54 -3.42 -3.33
C ARG A 258 -26.22 -4.26 -2.10
N TRP A 259 -25.02 -4.06 -1.59
CA TRP A 259 -24.68 -4.57 -0.27
C TRP A 259 -25.32 -3.71 0.80
N ASP A 260 -25.93 -4.32 1.79
CA ASP A 260 -26.58 -3.69 2.94
C ASP A 260 -25.87 -4.14 4.22
N GLU A 261 -25.00 -3.27 4.74
CA GLU A 261 -24.15 -3.61 5.91
C GLU A 261 -24.98 -3.87 7.18
N GLU A 262 -26.11 -3.20 7.33
CA GLU A 262 -26.98 -3.31 8.51
C GLU A 262 -27.63 -4.70 8.59
N SER A 263 -28.17 -5.20 7.49
CA SER A 263 -28.78 -6.52 7.41
C SER A 263 -27.78 -7.65 7.12
N GLY A 264 -26.58 -7.34 6.68
CA GLY A 264 -25.59 -8.30 6.21
C GLY A 264 -26.06 -9.11 5.00
N THR A 265 -26.82 -8.48 4.09
CA THR A 265 -27.42 -9.12 2.92
C THR A 265 -27.27 -8.28 1.66
N THR A 266 -27.51 -8.90 0.49
CA THR A 266 -27.63 -8.15 -0.77
C THR A 266 -29.12 -7.90 -1.07
N ILE A 267 -29.43 -6.67 -1.48
CA ILE A 267 -30.80 -6.24 -1.81
C ILE A 267 -30.88 -5.93 -3.31
N SER A 268 -31.85 -6.52 -4.02
CA SER A 268 -32.06 -6.25 -5.44
C SER A 268 -32.42 -4.77 -5.67
N MET A 269 -31.75 -4.14 -6.63
CA MET A 269 -32.00 -2.76 -7.04
C MET A 269 -32.84 -2.70 -8.32
N ARG A 270 -32.38 -3.40 -9.38
CA ARG A 270 -33.03 -3.47 -10.67
C ARG A 270 -32.67 -4.76 -11.40
N SER A 271 -33.58 -5.29 -12.20
CA SER A 271 -33.25 -6.35 -13.18
C SER A 271 -32.69 -5.74 -14.46
N LYS A 272 -31.78 -6.45 -15.13
CA LYS A 272 -31.19 -6.03 -16.42
C LYS A 272 -32.15 -6.18 -17.63
N VAL A 273 -33.44 -6.26 -17.42
CA VAL A 273 -34.42 -6.31 -18.52
C VAL A 273 -34.37 -5.03 -19.37
N ASP A 274 -33.89 -3.91 -18.79
CA ASP A 274 -33.73 -2.63 -19.47
C ASP A 274 -32.25 -2.23 -19.56
N ALA A 275 -31.44 -2.99 -20.34
CA ALA A 275 -30.08 -2.58 -20.63
C ALA A 275 -30.10 -1.25 -21.40
N VAL A 276 -29.58 -0.19 -20.77
CA VAL A 276 -29.47 1.12 -21.41
C VAL A 276 -28.43 1.05 -22.51
N ASP A 277 -28.82 1.34 -23.74
CA ASP A 277 -27.88 1.53 -24.84
C ASP A 277 -27.32 2.95 -24.79
N TYR A 278 -26.07 3.07 -24.35
CA TYR A 278 -25.39 4.37 -24.17
C TYR A 278 -24.99 5.06 -25.47
N LYS A 279 -25.22 4.45 -26.64
CA LYS A 279 -24.94 5.04 -27.95
C LYS A 279 -23.53 5.64 -28.02
N TYR A 280 -22.53 4.83 -27.72
CA TYR A 280 -21.13 5.26 -27.76
C TYR A 280 -20.72 5.82 -29.13
N PHE A 281 -20.01 6.94 -29.14
CA PHE A 281 -19.34 7.47 -30.29
C PHE A 281 -18.09 8.28 -29.89
N VAL A 282 -17.14 8.42 -30.82
CA VAL A 282 -15.87 9.13 -30.57
C VAL A 282 -16.13 10.59 -30.21
N GLU A 283 -15.50 11.09 -29.12
CA GLU A 283 -15.58 12.49 -28.72
C GLU A 283 -14.96 13.40 -29.79
N PRO A 284 -15.77 14.22 -30.48
CA PRO A 284 -15.30 14.99 -31.64
C PRO A 284 -14.39 16.16 -31.27
N ASN A 285 -14.44 16.63 -30.02
CA ASN A 285 -13.67 17.80 -29.57
C ASN A 285 -12.30 17.42 -29.01
N ILE A 286 -12.00 16.14 -28.89
CA ILE A 286 -10.68 15.63 -28.50
C ILE A 286 -10.07 14.92 -29.69
N PRO A 287 -9.07 15.50 -30.37
CA PRO A 287 -8.43 14.85 -31.49
C PRO A 287 -7.69 13.58 -31.03
N LYS A 288 -7.69 12.57 -31.94
CA LYS A 288 -6.84 11.39 -31.72
C LYS A 288 -5.38 11.81 -31.71
N PHE A 289 -4.62 11.27 -30.76
CA PHE A 289 -3.19 11.52 -30.68
C PHE A 289 -2.39 10.22 -30.62
N LYS A 290 -1.24 10.24 -31.28
CA LYS A 290 -0.35 9.09 -31.34
C LYS A 290 0.45 8.99 -30.04
N LEU A 291 0.52 7.77 -29.48
CA LEU A 291 1.44 7.46 -28.40
C LEU A 291 2.80 7.14 -29.01
N SER A 292 3.76 8.09 -28.93
CA SER A 292 5.07 7.85 -29.49
C SER A 292 5.85 6.85 -28.66
N LYS A 293 6.73 6.08 -29.32
CA LYS A 293 7.55 5.10 -28.64
C LYS A 293 8.44 5.76 -27.60
N GLU A 294 9.02 6.90 -27.93
CA GLU A 294 9.92 7.67 -27.05
C GLU A 294 9.19 8.08 -25.75
N TRP A 295 7.94 8.54 -25.86
CA TRP A 295 7.14 8.90 -24.70
C TRP A 295 6.75 7.69 -23.85
N LEU A 296 6.39 6.58 -24.50
CA LEU A 296 6.09 5.32 -23.80
C LEU A 296 7.33 4.78 -23.06
N ASP A 297 8.51 4.86 -23.68
CA ASP A 297 9.77 4.43 -23.06
C ASP A 297 10.15 5.34 -21.88
N GLU A 298 10.00 6.67 -22.00
CA GLU A 298 10.17 7.62 -20.89
C GLU A 298 9.23 7.30 -19.71
N ILE A 299 7.96 7.01 -20.00
CA ILE A 299 7.00 6.62 -18.95
C ILE A 299 7.44 5.34 -18.27
N ARG A 300 7.84 4.33 -19.03
CA ARG A 300 8.28 3.03 -18.50
C ARG A 300 9.49 3.17 -17.59
N GLU A 301 10.48 3.98 -17.98
CA GLU A 301 11.66 4.26 -17.16
C GLU A 301 11.33 5.03 -15.86
N SER A 302 10.22 5.78 -15.85
CA SER A 302 9.76 6.49 -14.66
C SER A 302 8.98 5.63 -13.65
N ILE A 303 8.69 4.37 -13.98
CA ILE A 303 7.98 3.44 -13.09
C ILE A 303 8.96 2.92 -12.04
N PRO A 304 8.73 3.17 -10.74
CA PRO A 304 9.57 2.60 -9.69
C PRO A 304 9.32 1.09 -9.53
N MET A 305 10.24 0.40 -8.88
CA MET A 305 9.98 -0.97 -8.44
C MET A 305 8.78 -0.98 -7.48
N LEU A 306 7.80 -1.83 -7.76
CA LEU A 306 6.57 -1.91 -6.99
C LEU A 306 6.73 -2.72 -5.70
N ALA A 307 5.77 -2.59 -4.78
CA ALA A 307 5.78 -3.24 -3.48
C ALA A 307 5.97 -4.77 -3.56
N TYR A 308 5.32 -5.40 -4.53
CA TYR A 308 5.38 -6.86 -4.74
C TYR A 308 6.79 -7.32 -5.14
N ASP A 309 7.40 -6.63 -6.07
CA ASP A 309 8.77 -6.95 -6.53
C ASP A 309 9.80 -6.62 -5.45
N ARG A 310 9.63 -5.50 -4.72
CA ARG A 310 10.48 -5.16 -3.57
C ARG A 310 10.39 -6.22 -2.47
N LYS A 311 9.19 -6.70 -2.13
CA LYS A 311 9.01 -7.80 -1.18
C LYS A 311 9.82 -9.03 -1.59
N LYS A 312 9.69 -9.46 -2.86
CA LYS A 312 10.45 -10.58 -3.40
C LYS A 312 11.97 -10.34 -3.31
N LYS A 313 12.42 -9.15 -3.68
CA LYS A 313 13.84 -8.77 -3.56
C LYS A 313 14.33 -8.85 -2.11
N TYR A 314 13.58 -8.29 -1.16
CA TYR A 314 13.96 -8.27 0.25
C TYR A 314 14.04 -9.68 0.86
N MET A 315 13.14 -10.56 0.48
CA MET A 315 13.18 -11.96 0.92
C MET A 315 14.28 -12.75 0.24
N ASN A 316 14.42 -12.67 -1.07
CA ASN A 316 15.27 -13.55 -1.85
C ASN A 316 16.74 -13.08 -1.91
N GLU A 317 16.97 -11.78 -2.04
CA GLU A 317 18.33 -11.22 -2.19
C GLU A 317 18.89 -10.74 -0.85
N TYR A 318 18.06 -10.10 -0.02
CA TYR A 318 18.49 -9.55 1.26
C TYR A 318 18.31 -10.51 2.45
N GLY A 319 17.59 -11.63 2.25
CA GLY A 319 17.38 -12.66 3.27
C GLY A 319 16.55 -12.20 4.47
N LEU A 320 15.67 -11.21 4.28
CA LEU A 320 14.73 -10.75 5.29
C LEU A 320 13.56 -11.74 5.45
N SER A 321 12.96 -11.74 6.65
CA SER A 321 11.72 -12.47 6.86
C SER A 321 10.57 -11.89 6.03
N GLU A 322 9.56 -12.70 5.75
CA GLU A 322 8.34 -12.21 5.11
C GLU A 322 7.66 -11.11 5.94
N TYR A 323 7.65 -11.26 7.26
CA TYR A 323 7.09 -10.27 8.17
C TYR A 323 7.79 -8.91 8.06
N ASP A 324 9.12 -8.88 8.11
CA ASP A 324 9.90 -7.64 8.00
C ASP A 324 9.74 -7.01 6.62
N SER A 325 9.76 -7.82 5.57
CA SER A 325 9.58 -7.37 4.19
C SER A 325 8.19 -6.74 3.98
N ASN A 326 7.13 -7.36 4.51
CA ASN A 326 5.77 -6.81 4.42
C ASN A 326 5.62 -5.44 5.10
N ILE A 327 6.33 -5.21 6.22
CA ILE A 327 6.32 -3.91 6.90
C ILE A 327 7.05 -2.86 6.05
N LEU A 328 8.25 -3.19 5.56
CA LEU A 328 9.07 -2.26 4.78
C LEU A 328 8.42 -1.83 3.46
N VAL A 329 7.64 -2.71 2.81
CA VAL A 329 6.97 -2.40 1.53
C VAL A 329 5.55 -1.83 1.71
N LYS A 330 5.13 -1.53 2.94
CA LYS A 330 3.80 -1.00 3.18
C LYS A 330 3.58 0.36 2.52
N GLU A 331 4.60 1.21 2.56
CA GLU A 331 4.61 2.54 1.97
C GLU A 331 5.90 2.74 1.16
N ARG A 332 5.78 3.29 -0.05
CA ARG A 332 6.94 3.53 -0.91
C ARG A 332 8.05 4.37 -0.25
N PRO A 333 7.76 5.50 0.42
CA PRO A 333 8.82 6.29 1.05
C PRO A 333 9.62 5.53 2.11
N ILE A 334 8.99 4.58 2.82
CA ILE A 334 9.69 3.69 3.78
C ILE A 334 10.64 2.74 3.02
N SER A 335 10.14 2.14 1.93
CA SER A 335 10.99 1.28 1.08
C SER A 335 12.17 2.05 0.49
N ASP A 336 11.94 3.27 0.00
CA ASP A 336 12.98 4.12 -0.60
C ASP A 336 14.05 4.47 0.45
N TYR A 337 13.64 4.83 1.68
CA TYR A 337 14.56 5.09 2.80
C TYR A 337 15.37 3.83 3.17
N PHE A 338 14.72 2.67 3.25
CA PHE A 338 15.40 1.40 3.53
C PHE A 338 16.42 1.04 2.44
N GLU A 339 16.02 1.08 1.16
CA GLU A 339 16.91 0.75 0.05
C GLU A 339 18.12 1.68 -0.01
N LYS A 340 17.91 2.98 0.22
CA LYS A 340 19.01 3.95 0.27
C LYS A 340 19.96 3.68 1.45
N ALA A 341 19.42 3.35 2.63
CA ALA A 341 20.26 2.96 3.78
C ALA A 341 21.13 1.74 3.46
N VAL A 342 20.58 0.73 2.78
CA VAL A 342 21.31 -0.45 2.34
C VAL A 342 22.36 -0.10 1.26
N GLU A 343 22.00 0.74 0.29
CA GLU A 343 22.89 1.18 -0.80
C GLU A 343 24.13 1.90 -0.27
N ILE A 344 24.01 2.75 0.73
CA ILE A 344 25.14 3.43 1.38
C ILE A 344 25.93 2.53 2.34
N GLY A 345 25.55 1.24 2.47
CA GLY A 345 26.28 0.20 3.18
C GLY A 345 25.86 -0.04 4.62
N CYS A 346 24.59 0.22 4.99
CA CYS A 346 24.03 -0.33 6.23
C CYS A 346 23.92 -1.86 6.14
N ASP A 347 24.13 -2.54 7.26
CA ASP A 347 23.72 -3.93 7.37
C ASP A 347 22.20 -4.05 7.16
N VAL A 348 21.79 -4.94 6.28
CA VAL A 348 20.39 -5.11 5.87
C VAL A 348 19.47 -5.40 7.04
N LYS A 349 19.87 -6.31 7.94
CA LYS A 349 19.05 -6.73 9.09
C LYS A 349 18.96 -5.64 10.14
N GLN A 350 20.06 -4.94 10.39
CA GLN A 350 20.09 -3.82 11.32
C GLN A 350 19.23 -2.67 10.81
N ALA A 351 19.37 -2.30 9.53
CA ALA A 351 18.52 -1.27 8.92
C ALA A 351 17.02 -1.64 9.03
N ALA A 352 16.66 -2.88 8.66
CA ALA A 352 15.28 -3.36 8.78
C ALA A 352 14.78 -3.30 10.23
N ASN A 353 15.58 -3.75 11.21
CA ASN A 353 15.21 -3.74 12.62
C ASN A 353 14.99 -2.31 13.16
N TRP A 354 15.87 -1.37 12.80
CA TRP A 354 15.73 0.02 13.21
C TRP A 354 14.50 0.68 12.59
N ILE A 355 14.28 0.46 11.32
CA ILE A 355 13.12 1.03 10.61
C ILE A 355 11.82 0.42 11.16
N ASN A 356 11.69 -0.91 11.19
CA ASN A 356 10.47 -1.60 11.64
C ASN A 356 10.16 -1.39 13.12
N GLY A 357 11.19 -1.22 13.95
CA GLY A 357 11.06 -1.04 15.39
C GLY A 357 10.97 0.42 15.81
N MET A 358 12.09 1.15 15.74
CA MET A 358 12.22 2.48 16.34
C MET A 358 11.67 3.59 15.46
N ILE A 359 12.03 3.60 14.16
CA ILE A 359 11.64 4.69 13.24
C ILE A 359 10.13 4.69 13.05
N LEU A 360 9.52 3.57 12.66
CA LEU A 360 8.07 3.49 12.47
C LEU A 360 7.29 3.77 13.76
N SER A 361 7.80 3.33 14.91
CA SER A 361 7.20 3.67 16.20
C SER A 361 7.21 5.18 16.46
N TYR A 362 8.33 5.84 16.17
CA TYR A 362 8.44 7.30 16.30
C TYR A 362 7.52 8.05 15.35
N LEU A 363 7.50 7.66 14.06
CA LEU A 363 6.64 8.27 13.05
C LEU A 363 5.15 8.16 13.44
N ASN A 364 4.71 6.97 13.85
CA ASN A 364 3.33 6.73 14.27
C ASN A 364 2.95 7.52 15.53
N THR A 365 3.86 7.60 16.53
CA THR A 365 3.59 8.32 17.78
C THR A 365 3.47 9.82 17.57
N ASN A 366 4.23 10.38 16.62
CA ASN A 366 4.25 11.81 16.34
C ASN A 366 3.36 12.19 15.14
N GLU A 367 2.67 11.23 14.52
CA GLU A 367 1.79 11.42 13.36
C GLU A 367 2.49 12.13 12.18
N ILE A 368 3.77 11.78 11.94
CA ILE A 368 4.58 12.34 10.86
C ILE A 368 4.92 11.29 9.79
N SER A 369 5.11 11.77 8.56
CA SER A 369 5.59 10.95 7.44
C SER A 369 7.11 10.75 7.53
N ILE A 370 7.61 9.65 6.94
CA ILE A 370 9.06 9.46 6.74
C ILE A 370 9.67 10.58 5.89
N LYS A 371 8.90 11.24 5.02
CA LYS A 371 9.35 12.39 4.24
C LYS A 371 9.70 13.60 5.11
N ASP A 372 9.07 13.72 6.28
CA ASP A 372 9.28 14.78 7.25
C ASP A 372 10.23 14.35 8.40
N PHE A 373 10.74 13.12 8.32
CA PHE A 373 11.65 12.56 9.32
C PHE A 373 13.02 13.21 9.23
N SER A 374 13.54 13.69 10.35
CA SER A 374 14.75 14.51 10.37
C SER A 374 16.06 13.71 10.33
N MET A 375 16.05 12.43 10.68
CA MET A 375 17.22 11.55 10.62
C MET A 375 17.38 11.01 9.20
N THR A 376 18.52 11.30 8.57
CA THR A 376 18.85 10.83 7.22
C THR A 376 19.28 9.37 7.23
N GLU A 377 19.37 8.76 6.06
CA GLU A 377 19.87 7.39 5.91
C GLU A 377 21.36 7.30 6.32
N GLU A 378 22.12 8.36 6.07
CA GLU A 378 23.49 8.50 6.51
C GLU A 378 23.60 8.54 8.05
N ASP A 379 22.69 9.25 8.73
CA ASP A 379 22.64 9.27 10.21
C ASP A 379 22.28 7.88 10.75
N LEU A 380 21.31 7.18 10.13
CA LEU A 380 20.97 5.79 10.51
C LEU A 380 22.18 4.88 10.39
N LYS A 381 22.91 4.99 9.27
CA LYS A 381 24.15 4.23 9.08
C LYS A 381 25.17 4.53 10.15
N GLU A 382 25.43 5.83 10.43
CA GLU A 382 26.37 6.25 11.46
C GLU A 382 25.99 5.69 12.84
N LEU A 383 24.70 5.69 13.19
CA LEU A 383 24.19 5.12 14.44
C LEU A 383 24.44 3.61 14.52
N ILE A 384 24.15 2.88 13.44
CA ILE A 384 24.39 1.44 13.35
C ILE A 384 25.90 1.14 13.48
N ASP A 385 26.74 1.84 12.75
CA ASP A 385 28.20 1.69 12.78
C ASP A 385 28.77 1.91 14.20
N LEU A 386 28.26 2.90 14.93
CA LEU A 386 28.67 3.17 16.33
C LEU A 386 28.31 2.03 17.29
N ILE A 387 27.20 1.35 17.02
CA ILE A 387 26.77 0.18 17.82
C ILE A 387 27.58 -1.06 17.43
N GLU A 388 27.76 -1.32 16.15
CA GLU A 388 28.51 -2.49 15.65
C GLU A 388 29.99 -2.44 16.03
N SER A 389 30.59 -1.27 15.96
CA SER A 389 31.97 -1.02 16.43
C SER A 389 32.10 -1.07 17.95
N LYS A 390 31.00 -1.26 18.69
CA LYS A 390 30.95 -1.23 20.15
C LYS A 390 31.41 0.12 20.76
N THR A 391 31.38 1.18 20.00
CA THR A 391 31.65 2.54 20.51
C THR A 391 30.55 2.97 21.49
N ILE A 392 29.31 2.53 21.24
CA ILE A 392 28.17 2.65 22.15
C ILE A 392 27.44 1.32 22.28
N SER A 393 26.74 1.11 23.38
CA SER A 393 25.87 -0.07 23.54
C SER A 393 24.55 0.10 22.80
N SER A 394 23.85 -1.00 22.50
CA SER A 394 22.51 -0.96 21.89
C SER A 394 21.49 -0.16 22.70
N LYS A 395 21.64 -0.13 24.04
CA LYS A 395 20.80 0.72 24.91
C LYS A 395 21.09 2.20 24.67
N GLN A 396 22.39 2.59 24.69
CA GLN A 396 22.79 3.95 24.39
C GLN A 396 22.40 4.38 22.97
N GLY A 397 22.41 3.44 21.98
CA GLY A 397 21.96 3.70 20.63
C GLY A 397 20.52 4.22 20.57
N LYS A 398 19.62 3.69 21.43
CA LYS A 398 18.25 4.21 21.53
C LYS A 398 18.21 5.63 22.11
N ASP A 399 19.02 5.90 23.12
CA ASP A 399 19.09 7.24 23.72
C ASP A 399 19.66 8.25 22.70
N VAL A 400 20.69 7.85 21.96
CA VAL A 400 21.29 8.64 20.87
C VAL A 400 20.26 8.93 19.77
N PHE A 401 19.47 7.93 19.36
CA PHE A 401 18.43 8.09 18.37
C PHE A 401 17.45 9.22 18.73
N TYR A 402 16.89 9.19 19.94
CA TYR A 402 15.96 10.23 20.37
C TYR A 402 16.63 11.61 20.49
N LYS A 403 17.86 11.67 20.98
CA LYS A 403 18.61 12.92 21.06
C LYS A 403 18.96 13.51 19.70
N CYS A 404 19.28 12.67 18.71
CA CYS A 404 19.47 13.13 17.33
C CYS A 404 18.22 13.83 16.79
N LEU A 405 17.04 13.29 17.06
CA LEU A 405 15.77 13.87 16.62
C LEU A 405 15.43 15.16 17.38
N GLU A 406 15.71 15.24 18.67
CA GLU A 406 15.47 16.40 19.52
C GLU A 406 16.42 17.55 19.17
N ASP A 407 17.73 17.27 19.14
CA ASP A 407 18.79 18.26 18.95
C ASP A 407 19.09 18.58 17.48
N LYS A 408 18.57 17.76 16.52
CA LYS A 408 18.89 17.81 15.09
C LYS A 408 20.41 17.73 14.84
N LYS A 409 21.08 16.81 15.52
CA LYS A 409 22.51 16.54 15.41
C LYS A 409 22.75 15.13 14.89
N SER A 410 23.93 14.92 14.27
CA SER A 410 24.34 13.57 13.87
C SER A 410 24.66 12.67 15.08
N PRO A 411 24.55 11.34 14.94
CA PRO A 411 24.86 10.40 16.03
C PRO A 411 26.24 10.57 16.64
N LYS A 412 27.28 10.76 15.84
CA LYS A 412 28.63 11.00 16.34
C LYS A 412 28.73 12.27 17.18
N GLN A 413 28.04 13.32 16.74
CA GLN A 413 28.04 14.57 17.49
C GLN A 413 27.34 14.41 18.86
N VAL A 414 26.19 13.73 18.89
CA VAL A 414 25.47 13.42 20.13
C VAL A 414 26.33 12.57 21.07
N VAL A 415 26.94 11.49 20.56
CA VAL A 415 27.82 10.62 21.34
C VAL A 415 28.99 11.38 21.94
N LYS A 416 29.56 12.31 21.19
CA LYS A 416 30.67 13.17 21.64
C LYS A 416 30.21 14.17 22.72
N ASP A 417 29.12 14.89 22.47
CA ASP A 417 28.58 15.92 23.37
C ASP A 417 28.18 15.31 24.73
N GLU A 418 27.59 14.11 24.72
CA GLU A 418 27.14 13.39 25.92
C GLU A 418 28.23 12.53 26.57
N GLY A 419 29.40 12.45 25.96
CA GLY A 419 30.49 11.62 26.47
C GLY A 419 30.12 10.13 26.58
N MET A 420 29.31 9.60 25.65
CA MET A 420 28.77 8.23 25.68
C MET A 420 29.73 7.18 25.14
N MET A 421 30.93 7.54 24.69
CA MET A 421 31.92 6.58 24.18
C MET A 421 32.20 5.49 25.21
N GLN A 422 32.08 4.24 24.79
CA GLN A 422 32.47 3.11 25.68
C GLN A 422 33.98 3.08 25.86
N ILE A 423 34.40 2.75 27.06
CA ILE A 423 35.78 2.43 27.37
C ILE A 423 36.06 1.03 26.78
N THR A 424 36.85 0.98 25.72
CA THR A 424 37.28 -0.27 25.05
C THR A 424 38.77 -0.57 25.33
N ASP A 425 39.46 0.33 26.01
CA ASP A 425 40.84 0.08 26.43
C ASP A 425 40.85 -0.94 27.57
N SER A 426 41.47 -2.09 27.29
CA SER A 426 41.55 -3.18 28.26
C SER A 426 42.28 -2.79 29.54
N SER A 427 43.25 -1.88 29.48
CA SER A 427 44.01 -1.41 30.63
C SER A 427 43.20 -0.51 31.55
N GLU A 428 42.32 0.31 30.98
CA GLU A 428 41.42 1.18 31.73
C GLU A 428 40.31 0.38 32.41
N ILE A 429 39.74 -0.58 31.71
CA ILE A 429 38.72 -1.52 32.27
C ILE A 429 39.35 -2.37 33.35
N GLU A 430 40.58 -2.83 33.15
CA GLU A 430 41.32 -3.64 34.12
C GLU A 430 41.56 -2.92 35.43
N SER A 431 41.98 -1.65 35.36
CA SER A 431 42.13 -0.81 36.55
C SER A 431 40.86 -0.66 37.37
N VAL A 432 39.72 -0.44 36.69
CA VAL A 432 38.40 -0.36 37.34
C VAL A 432 37.98 -1.69 37.96
N ILE A 433 38.27 -2.82 37.28
CA ILE A 433 38.00 -4.17 37.78
C ILE A 433 38.79 -4.42 39.06
N ASP A 434 40.07 -4.09 39.08
CA ASP A 434 40.92 -4.25 40.26
C ASP A 434 40.38 -3.47 41.48
N GLU A 435 40.01 -2.21 41.28
CA GLU A 435 39.39 -1.39 42.31
C GLU A 435 38.07 -2.01 42.82
N VAL A 436 37.21 -2.50 41.92
CA VAL A 436 35.93 -3.11 42.29
C VAL A 436 36.12 -4.43 43.02
N ILE A 437 37.12 -5.23 42.67
CA ILE A 437 37.49 -6.46 43.40
C ILE A 437 38.04 -6.13 44.78
N GLU A 438 38.93 -5.13 44.90
CA GLU A 438 39.45 -4.69 46.21
C GLU A 438 38.37 -4.18 47.13
N GLU A 439 37.45 -3.36 46.66
CA GLU A 439 36.29 -2.84 47.41
C GLU A 439 35.34 -3.96 47.89
N ASN A 440 35.32 -5.11 47.23
CA ASN A 440 34.41 -6.21 47.50
C ASN A 440 35.14 -7.56 47.71
N LEU A 441 36.32 -7.55 48.33
CA LEU A 441 37.19 -8.72 48.50
C LEU A 441 36.51 -9.92 49.19
N THR A 442 35.60 -9.67 50.11
CA THR A 442 34.89 -10.73 50.83
C THR A 442 33.96 -11.50 49.87
N GLN A 443 33.25 -10.80 48.98
CA GLN A 443 32.41 -11.42 47.96
C GLN A 443 33.23 -12.07 46.85
N ALA A 444 34.35 -11.44 46.44
CA ALA A 444 35.24 -11.98 45.44
C ALA A 444 35.80 -13.36 45.78
N LYS A 445 36.14 -13.57 47.07
CA LYS A 445 36.60 -14.87 47.57
C LYS A 445 35.53 -15.97 47.62
N THR A 446 34.27 -15.63 47.46
CA THR A 446 33.15 -16.58 47.38
C THR A 446 32.74 -16.87 45.93
N TYR A 447 33.53 -16.45 44.95
CA TYR A 447 33.24 -16.68 43.54
C TYR A 447 33.27 -18.18 43.18
N ASP A 448 32.20 -18.63 42.52
CA ASP A 448 32.08 -19.98 42.01
C ASP A 448 31.71 -19.86 40.49
N PRO A 449 32.57 -20.41 39.62
CA PRO A 449 32.32 -20.37 38.15
C PRO A 449 30.98 -20.98 37.75
N THR A 450 30.41 -21.87 38.55
CA THR A 450 29.11 -22.50 38.29
C THR A 450 27.92 -21.62 38.68
N ASN A 451 28.15 -20.54 39.43
CA ASN A 451 27.12 -19.63 39.92
C ASN A 451 27.28 -18.24 39.29
N PRO A 452 26.45 -17.88 38.30
CA PRO A 452 26.59 -16.60 37.60
C PRO A 452 26.28 -15.36 38.46
N ARG A 453 25.62 -15.51 39.61
CA ARG A 453 25.11 -14.37 40.42
C ARG A 453 26.24 -13.47 40.94
N ILE A 454 27.37 -14.03 41.34
CA ILE A 454 28.51 -13.26 41.85
C ILE A 454 29.17 -12.50 40.69
N LEU A 455 29.38 -13.15 39.57
CA LEU A 455 29.91 -12.49 38.37
C LEU A 455 28.99 -11.35 37.91
N ASP A 456 27.68 -11.56 37.89
CA ASP A 456 26.69 -10.52 37.53
C ASP A 456 26.72 -9.34 38.52
N PHE A 457 26.92 -9.59 39.81
CA PHE A 457 27.10 -8.54 40.79
C PHE A 457 28.34 -7.68 40.48
N PHE A 458 29.50 -8.31 40.21
CA PHE A 458 30.72 -7.58 39.88
C PHE A 458 30.61 -6.82 38.56
N VAL A 459 30.02 -7.39 37.55
CA VAL A 459 29.71 -6.67 36.27
C VAL A 459 28.86 -5.44 36.60
N GLY A 460 27.85 -5.58 37.43
CA GLY A 460 26.99 -4.48 37.87
C GLY A 460 27.78 -3.36 38.59
N GLN A 461 28.75 -3.71 39.44
CA GLN A 461 29.60 -2.72 40.12
C GLN A 461 30.55 -2.00 39.15
N VAL A 462 31.19 -2.72 38.22
CA VAL A 462 32.02 -2.11 37.16
C VAL A 462 31.16 -1.15 36.29
N MET A 463 29.99 -1.58 35.89
CA MET A 463 29.07 -0.72 35.12
C MET A 463 28.64 0.53 35.89
N LYS A 464 28.38 0.39 37.20
CA LYS A 464 28.03 1.52 38.08
C LYS A 464 29.19 2.50 38.18
N LYS A 465 30.43 2.00 38.44
CA LYS A 465 31.64 2.81 38.62
C LYS A 465 32.05 3.55 37.34
N THR A 466 31.88 2.91 36.19
CA THR A 466 32.13 3.50 34.87
C THR A 466 30.93 4.31 34.33
N ARG A 467 29.84 4.45 35.07
CA ARG A 467 28.58 5.08 34.65
C ARG A 467 28.05 4.49 33.35
N GLY A 468 28.17 3.18 33.19
CA GLY A 468 27.71 2.46 31.98
C GLY A 468 28.66 2.55 30.79
N LYS A 469 29.86 3.12 30.95
CA LYS A 469 30.81 3.32 29.85
C LYS A 469 31.69 2.09 29.54
N ALA A 470 31.92 1.19 30.51
CA ALA A 470 32.66 -0.05 30.24
C ALA A 470 31.91 -0.99 29.34
N ASN A 471 32.63 -1.70 28.42
CA ASN A 471 32.02 -2.74 27.62
C ASN A 471 31.59 -3.94 28.49
N PRO A 472 30.32 -4.29 28.60
CA PRO A 472 29.84 -5.32 29.52
C PRO A 472 30.40 -6.72 29.25
N ALA A 473 30.55 -7.10 27.98
CA ALA A 473 31.07 -8.41 27.57
C ALA A 473 32.55 -8.51 27.92
N MET A 474 33.34 -7.50 27.63
CA MET A 474 34.76 -7.43 27.93
C MET A 474 35.01 -7.38 29.45
N SER A 475 34.22 -6.58 30.18
CA SER A 475 34.26 -6.52 31.63
C SER A 475 33.95 -7.90 32.27
N ARG A 476 32.94 -8.60 31.71
CA ARG A 476 32.55 -9.94 32.18
C ARG A 476 33.67 -10.97 32.01
N GLU A 477 34.31 -10.99 30.84
CA GLU A 477 35.40 -11.90 30.53
C GLU A 477 36.63 -11.66 31.44
N MET A 478 36.99 -10.37 31.59
CA MET A 478 38.14 -9.98 32.45
C MET A 478 37.86 -10.25 33.94
N LEU A 479 36.64 -9.95 34.40
CA LEU A 479 36.22 -10.26 35.79
C LEU A 479 36.26 -11.75 36.05
N ALA A 480 35.75 -12.59 35.16
CA ALA A 480 35.76 -14.03 35.30
C ALA A 480 37.20 -14.57 35.52
N LYS A 481 38.15 -14.14 34.65
CA LYS A 481 39.57 -14.52 34.78
C LYS A 481 40.16 -14.08 36.10
N LYS A 482 39.99 -12.81 36.51
CA LYS A 482 40.57 -12.29 37.74
C LYS A 482 39.96 -12.92 39.00
N LEU A 483 38.64 -13.16 39.01
CA LEU A 483 37.97 -13.83 40.11
C LEU A 483 38.40 -15.30 40.22
N GLU A 484 38.60 -16.03 39.11
CA GLU A 484 39.14 -17.39 39.12
C GLU A 484 40.57 -17.46 39.65
N GLU A 485 41.43 -16.47 39.31
CA GLU A 485 42.81 -16.39 39.82
C GLU A 485 42.85 -16.10 41.34
N LEU A 486 41.86 -15.37 41.85
CA LEU A 486 41.80 -14.97 43.25
C LEU A 486 41.30 -16.11 44.15
N VAL A 487 40.58 -17.09 43.63
CA VAL A 487 40.00 -18.24 44.36
C VAL A 487 40.88 -19.49 44.25
N LYS A 488 41.84 -19.51 43.31
CA LYS A 488 42.88 -20.54 43.19
C LYS A 488 43.98 -20.30 44.24
#